data_c9c938f95a103e83f36460b7c139a842
#
_entry.id   c9c938f95a103e83f36460b7c139a842
#
_cell.length_a   1.000
_cell.length_b   1.000
_cell.length_c   1.000
_cell.angle_alpha   90.00
_cell.angle_beta   90.00
_cell.angle_gamma   90.00
#
_symmetry.space_group_name_H-M   'P 1'
#
loop_
_entity.id
_entity.type
_entity.pdbx_description
1 polymer ?
#
loop_
_entity_poly.entity_id
_entity_poly.type
_entity_poly.pdbx_seq_one_letter_code
_entity_poly.pdbx_strand_id
1 'polypeptide(L)'
;SEMCIRDRGKVVIVCKDRPGFVVNRFFVPWLNEACLLLEEGVGTTAQIDAVARSSFRIGMGPFALMNLTGPPIALHSTDYLSEQLGVERFRGAANLRALVESGEMWEIGEVEECDDASSAIIRERLMGQVFSVAAQIVEEGICSMEDVDRGAKVGLRWAIGPFEIANRIGIEEAIGMASTYSELADLELPMWFKQQVHAFEFSYVDVDVSEGIATVRMNRPEAMNALNVTLVNQLGECLDKLNSREDVSTIVLEGAGKAFVAGADVKFFVDKLRAD
;
A
#
# COMPACT_ATOMS: atom_id res chain seq x y z
N SER A 1 23.11 -1.48 9.47
CA SER A 1 22.23 -2.38 8.71
C SER A 1 21.50 -1.69 7.57
N GLU A 2 20.99 -0.46 7.69
CA GLU A 2 20.37 0.29 6.58
C GLU A 2 21.33 0.49 5.40
N MET A 3 22.58 0.83 5.65
CA MET A 3 23.61 0.98 4.62
C MET A 3 23.77 -0.30 3.79
N CYS A 4 23.81 -1.46 4.43
CA CYS A 4 23.96 -2.74 3.71
C CYS A 4 22.79 -3.08 2.78
N ILE A 5 21.58 -2.60 3.08
CA ILE A 5 20.39 -2.82 2.22
C ILE A 5 20.41 -1.83 1.05
N ARG A 6 20.76 -0.57 1.31
CA ARG A 6 20.89 0.48 0.28
C ARG A 6 21.97 0.13 -0.75
N ASP A 7 23.12 -0.38 -0.31
CA ASP A 7 24.22 -0.80 -1.19
C ASP A 7 23.83 -1.91 -2.16
N ARG A 8 22.78 -2.70 -1.84
CA ARG A 8 22.22 -3.72 -2.73
C ARG A 8 21.22 -3.17 -3.75
N GLY A 9 21.05 -1.85 -3.80
CA GLY A 9 20.15 -1.18 -4.71
C GLY A 9 18.67 -1.47 -4.43
N LYS A 10 18.31 -1.78 -3.19
CA LYS A 10 16.93 -1.96 -2.73
C LYS A 10 16.36 -0.64 -2.23
N VAL A 11 15.06 -0.47 -2.37
CA VAL A 11 14.32 0.61 -1.71
C VAL A 11 14.08 0.17 -0.27
N VAL A 12 14.51 0.99 0.68
CA VAL A 12 14.42 0.71 2.12
C VAL A 12 13.20 1.42 2.68
N ILE A 13 12.43 0.72 3.49
CA ILE A 13 11.40 1.27 4.35
C ILE A 13 11.88 1.10 5.80
N VAL A 14 11.98 2.21 6.52
CA VAL A 14 12.27 2.21 7.95
C VAL A 14 10.96 2.05 8.70
N CYS A 15 10.81 0.99 9.46
CA CYS A 15 9.59 0.71 10.19
C CYS A 15 9.88 0.16 11.59
N LYS A 16 8.90 0.28 12.48
CA LYS A 16 8.94 -0.42 13.78
C LYS A 16 8.83 -1.93 13.56
N ASP A 17 9.48 -2.69 14.44
CA ASP A 17 9.34 -4.15 14.48
C ASP A 17 7.95 -4.52 15.00
N ARG A 18 7.09 -4.96 14.09
CA ARG A 18 5.72 -5.39 14.34
C ARG A 18 5.37 -6.56 13.42
N PRO A 19 4.45 -7.45 13.80
CA PRO A 19 4.02 -8.57 12.97
C PRO A 19 3.59 -8.12 11.57
N GLY A 20 4.17 -8.76 10.54
CA GLY A 20 3.94 -8.41 9.14
C GLY A 20 4.66 -7.15 8.65
N PHE A 21 5.40 -6.47 9.52
CA PHE A 21 6.07 -5.19 9.21
C PHE A 21 5.10 -4.21 8.55
N VAL A 22 5.33 -3.83 7.30
CA VAL A 22 4.48 -2.94 6.52
C VAL A 22 3.66 -3.72 5.49
N VAL A 23 4.34 -4.34 4.54
CA VAL A 23 3.69 -4.93 3.34
C VAL A 23 2.85 -6.15 3.69
N ASN A 24 3.43 -7.13 4.40
CA ASN A 24 2.70 -8.36 4.73
C ASN A 24 1.51 -8.08 5.65
N ARG A 25 1.55 -7.01 6.45
CA ARG A 25 0.48 -6.69 7.40
C ARG A 25 -0.86 -6.38 6.73
N PHE A 26 -0.86 -5.73 5.57
CA PHE A 26 -2.09 -5.51 4.80
C PHE A 26 -2.28 -6.53 3.66
N PHE A 27 -1.18 -7.04 3.12
CA PHE A 27 -1.22 -7.91 1.96
C PHE A 27 -1.68 -9.34 2.30
N VAL A 28 -1.19 -9.92 3.40
CA VAL A 28 -1.56 -11.28 3.81
C VAL A 28 -3.05 -11.40 4.15
N PRO A 29 -3.65 -10.49 4.96
CA PRO A 29 -5.10 -10.49 5.15
C PRO A 29 -5.90 -10.25 3.87
N TRP A 30 -5.36 -9.52 2.89
CA TRP A 30 -6.00 -9.35 1.58
C TRP A 30 -6.11 -10.68 0.81
N LEU A 31 -5.09 -11.54 0.89
CA LEU A 31 -5.16 -12.90 0.32
C LEU A 31 -6.24 -13.72 1.03
N ASN A 32 -6.30 -13.64 2.36
CA ASN A 32 -7.30 -14.36 3.14
C ASN A 32 -8.72 -13.88 2.86
N GLU A 33 -8.91 -12.57 2.70
CA GLU A 33 -10.21 -11.98 2.38
C GLU A 33 -10.76 -12.49 1.03
N ALA A 34 -9.87 -12.71 0.05
CA ALA A 34 -10.25 -13.36 -1.20
C ALA A 34 -10.73 -14.81 -0.98
N CYS A 35 -10.08 -15.55 -0.09
CA CYS A 35 -10.51 -16.91 0.26
C CYS A 35 -11.88 -16.91 0.95
N LEU A 36 -12.12 -15.96 1.86
CA LEU A 36 -13.42 -15.80 2.54
C LEU A 36 -14.55 -15.43 1.56
N LEU A 37 -14.28 -14.54 0.60
CA LEU A 37 -15.23 -14.20 -0.47
C LEU A 37 -15.60 -15.42 -1.31
N LEU A 38 -14.65 -16.31 -1.59
CA LEU A 38 -14.90 -17.57 -2.27
C LEU A 38 -15.74 -18.53 -1.42
N GLU A 39 -15.47 -18.66 -0.11
CA GLU A 39 -16.26 -19.48 0.81
C GLU A 39 -17.71 -19.02 0.92
N GLU A 40 -17.90 -17.72 0.94
CA GLU A 40 -19.22 -17.07 1.01
C GLU A 40 -19.99 -17.17 -0.33
N GLY A 41 -19.35 -17.68 -1.40
CA GLY A 41 -19.97 -17.82 -2.72
C GLY A 41 -20.23 -16.49 -3.42
N VAL A 42 -19.51 -15.42 -3.08
CA VAL A 42 -19.66 -14.09 -3.68
C VAL A 42 -19.15 -14.09 -5.12
N GLY A 43 -18.17 -14.93 -5.45
CA GLY A 43 -17.64 -15.08 -6.79
C GLY A 43 -16.72 -16.30 -6.90
N THR A 44 -16.40 -16.68 -8.14
CA THR A 44 -15.39 -17.71 -8.44
C THR A 44 -13.98 -17.15 -8.24
N THR A 45 -12.98 -18.02 -8.19
CA THR A 45 -11.54 -17.62 -8.13
C THR A 45 -11.18 -16.67 -9.29
N ALA A 46 -11.68 -16.96 -10.49
CA ALA A 46 -11.43 -16.14 -11.68
C ALA A 46 -12.08 -14.75 -11.58
N GLN A 47 -13.32 -14.68 -11.07
CA GLN A 47 -14.04 -13.43 -10.87
C GLN A 47 -13.39 -12.55 -9.81
N ILE A 48 -13.05 -13.14 -8.66
CA ILE A 48 -12.37 -12.41 -7.57
C ILE A 48 -11.00 -11.90 -8.03
N ASP A 49 -10.22 -12.73 -8.75
CA ASP A 49 -8.95 -12.31 -9.33
C ASP A 49 -9.12 -11.17 -10.35
N ALA A 50 -10.17 -11.22 -11.19
CA ALA A 50 -10.44 -10.19 -12.18
C ALA A 50 -10.79 -8.85 -11.53
N VAL A 51 -11.70 -8.86 -10.53
CA VAL A 51 -12.08 -7.66 -9.77
C VAL A 51 -10.89 -7.10 -9.00
N ALA A 52 -10.09 -7.95 -8.36
CA ALA A 52 -8.88 -7.52 -7.66
C ALA A 52 -7.88 -6.83 -8.62
N ARG A 53 -7.64 -7.42 -9.80
CA ARG A 53 -6.73 -6.83 -10.81
C ARG A 53 -7.19 -5.45 -11.26
N SER A 54 -8.48 -5.28 -11.53
CA SER A 54 -9.03 -4.00 -11.96
C SER A 54 -9.00 -2.96 -10.83
N SER A 55 -9.36 -3.36 -9.61
CA SER A 55 -9.47 -2.50 -8.43
C SER A 55 -8.11 -1.95 -7.99
N PHE A 56 -7.09 -2.80 -7.92
CA PHE A 56 -5.76 -2.44 -7.46
C PHE A 56 -4.76 -2.13 -8.59
N ARG A 57 -5.17 -2.28 -9.85
CA ARG A 57 -4.32 -2.12 -11.04
C ARG A 57 -3.07 -2.99 -10.97
N ILE A 58 -3.28 -4.27 -10.68
CA ILE A 58 -2.24 -5.27 -10.53
C ILE A 58 -2.30 -6.28 -11.67
N GLY A 59 -1.15 -6.89 -11.96
CA GLY A 59 -1.07 -7.87 -13.05
C GLY A 59 -1.63 -9.25 -12.68
N MET A 60 -1.70 -9.57 -11.38
CA MET A 60 -2.05 -10.90 -10.88
C MET A 60 -3.00 -10.76 -9.69
N GLY A 61 -4.11 -11.49 -9.71
CA GLY A 61 -5.06 -11.53 -8.60
C GLY A 61 -4.60 -12.43 -7.44
N PRO A 62 -5.35 -12.45 -6.32
CA PRO A 62 -4.94 -13.13 -5.10
C PRO A 62 -4.74 -14.65 -5.29
N PHE A 63 -5.62 -15.35 -6.01
CA PHE A 63 -5.50 -16.79 -6.19
C PHE A 63 -4.35 -17.17 -7.12
N ALA A 64 -4.19 -16.45 -8.25
CA ALA A 64 -3.05 -16.64 -9.13
C ALA A 64 -1.73 -16.39 -8.40
N LEU A 65 -1.69 -15.39 -7.52
CA LEU A 65 -0.52 -15.07 -6.73
C LEU A 65 -0.23 -16.13 -5.66
N MET A 66 -1.25 -16.64 -4.96
CA MET A 66 -1.08 -17.75 -4.03
C MET A 66 -0.57 -19.01 -4.72
N ASN A 67 -1.02 -19.30 -5.94
CA ASN A 67 -0.47 -20.40 -6.74
C ASN A 67 1.01 -20.20 -7.09
N LEU A 68 1.42 -18.96 -7.38
CA LEU A 68 2.81 -18.64 -7.70
C LEU A 68 3.73 -18.74 -6.48
N THR A 69 3.27 -18.28 -5.32
CA THR A 69 4.07 -18.22 -4.09
C THR A 69 3.98 -19.49 -3.24
N GLY A 70 2.94 -20.26 -3.42
CA GLY A 70 2.60 -21.47 -2.68
C GLY A 70 1.51 -21.22 -1.62
N PRO A 71 0.34 -21.89 -1.72
CA PRO A 71 -0.73 -21.79 -0.74
C PRO A 71 -0.30 -22.04 0.72
N PRO A 72 0.64 -22.96 1.03
CA PRO A 72 1.13 -23.16 2.40
C PRO A 72 1.77 -21.90 3.02
N ILE A 73 2.43 -21.06 2.20
CA ILE A 73 3.03 -19.80 2.68
C ILE A 73 1.92 -18.83 3.07
N ALA A 74 0.87 -18.73 2.25
CA ALA A 74 -0.28 -17.88 2.56
C ALA A 74 -0.96 -18.33 3.85
N LEU A 75 -1.26 -19.62 4.01
CA LEU A 75 -1.89 -20.17 5.20
C LEU A 75 -1.07 -19.92 6.47
N HIS A 76 0.23 -20.24 6.44
CA HIS A 76 1.10 -19.98 7.59
C HIS A 76 1.14 -18.48 7.96
N SER A 77 1.20 -17.61 6.96
CA SER A 77 1.28 -16.16 7.20
C SER A 77 -0.02 -15.59 7.75
N THR A 78 -1.18 -16.07 7.28
CA THR A 78 -2.51 -15.66 7.78
C THR A 78 -2.71 -16.11 9.23
N ASP A 79 -2.43 -17.36 9.55
CA ASP A 79 -2.52 -17.89 10.92
C ASP A 79 -1.58 -17.14 11.87
N TYR A 80 -0.33 -16.91 11.45
CA TYR A 80 0.63 -16.12 12.24
C TYR A 80 0.14 -14.69 12.52
N LEU A 81 -0.36 -13.98 11.52
CA LEU A 81 -0.86 -12.62 11.72
C LEU A 81 -2.11 -12.58 12.60
N SER A 82 -3.04 -13.54 12.42
CA SER A 82 -4.22 -13.67 13.28
C SER A 82 -3.82 -13.84 14.75
N GLU A 83 -2.90 -14.75 15.03
CA GLU A 83 -2.42 -15.01 16.38
C GLU A 83 -1.69 -13.80 16.98
N GLN A 84 -0.77 -13.21 16.24
CA GLN A 84 0.07 -12.12 16.75
C GLN A 84 -0.68 -10.79 16.94
N LEU A 85 -1.71 -10.55 16.15
CA LEU A 85 -2.51 -9.32 16.20
C LEU A 85 -3.83 -9.49 16.96
N GLY A 86 -4.22 -10.73 17.28
CA GLY A 86 -5.49 -11.03 17.93
C GLY A 86 -6.72 -10.78 17.05
N VAL A 87 -6.55 -10.80 15.72
CA VAL A 87 -7.63 -10.54 14.75
C VAL A 87 -8.08 -11.85 14.12
N GLU A 88 -9.23 -12.36 14.57
CA GLU A 88 -9.75 -13.67 14.13
C GLU A 88 -10.00 -13.71 12.62
N ARG A 89 -10.46 -12.62 12.01
CA ARG A 89 -10.70 -12.56 10.57
C ARG A 89 -9.45 -12.74 9.71
N PHE A 90 -8.26 -12.56 10.28
CA PHE A 90 -7.00 -12.83 9.57
C PHE A 90 -6.62 -14.30 9.58
N ARG A 91 -7.28 -15.14 10.39
CA ARG A 91 -7.05 -16.59 10.43
C ARG A 91 -7.33 -17.20 9.06
N GLY A 92 -6.45 -18.09 8.64
CA GLY A 92 -6.55 -18.74 7.34
C GLY A 92 -7.91 -19.40 7.12
N ALA A 93 -8.57 -19.04 6.04
CA ALA A 93 -9.89 -19.51 5.64
C ALA A 93 -9.94 -21.06 5.53
N ALA A 94 -11.10 -21.65 5.73
CA ALA A 94 -11.23 -23.12 5.75
C ALA A 94 -10.91 -23.74 4.39
N ASN A 95 -11.30 -23.06 3.29
CA ASN A 95 -10.97 -23.50 1.93
C ASN A 95 -9.46 -23.46 1.65
N LEU A 96 -8.74 -22.41 2.14
CA LEU A 96 -7.29 -22.33 2.01
C LEU A 96 -6.61 -23.47 2.80
N ARG A 97 -7.12 -23.77 3.97
CA ARG A 97 -6.62 -24.86 4.82
C ARG A 97 -6.83 -26.23 4.16
N ALA A 98 -8.04 -26.48 3.65
CA ALA A 98 -8.36 -27.72 2.93
C ALA A 98 -7.49 -27.87 1.66
N LEU A 99 -7.26 -26.79 0.93
CA LEU A 99 -6.38 -26.78 -0.25
C LEU A 99 -4.94 -27.16 0.11
N VAL A 100 -4.42 -26.62 1.19
CA VAL A 100 -3.06 -26.95 1.66
C VAL A 100 -2.96 -28.39 2.13
N GLU A 101 -3.98 -28.92 2.81
CA GLU A 101 -4.05 -30.32 3.25
C GLU A 101 -4.12 -31.31 2.08
N SER A 102 -4.82 -30.95 0.98
CA SER A 102 -4.87 -31.78 -0.23
C SER A 102 -3.58 -31.71 -1.06
N GLY A 103 -2.75 -30.68 -0.86
CA GLY A 103 -1.57 -30.44 -1.67
C GLY A 103 -1.87 -29.89 -3.08
N GLU A 104 -3.12 -29.47 -3.31
CA GLU A 104 -3.57 -28.94 -4.59
C GLU A 104 -3.28 -27.43 -4.72
N MET A 105 -3.55 -26.91 -5.90
CA MET A 105 -3.50 -25.48 -6.23
C MET A 105 -4.91 -24.97 -6.49
N TRP A 106 -5.11 -23.65 -6.36
CA TRP A 106 -6.37 -23.05 -6.74
C TRP A 106 -6.65 -23.30 -8.23
N GLU A 107 -7.80 -23.84 -8.54
CA GLU A 107 -8.29 -23.91 -9.90
C GLU A 107 -8.78 -22.52 -10.32
N ILE A 108 -8.08 -21.91 -11.29
CA ILE A 108 -8.44 -20.61 -11.83
C ILE A 108 -9.06 -20.87 -13.20
N GLY A 109 -10.39 -20.82 -13.24
CA GLY A 109 -11.16 -21.00 -14.47
C GLY A 109 -10.98 -19.85 -15.47
N GLU A 110 -11.71 -19.93 -16.57
CA GLU A 110 -11.84 -18.81 -17.51
C GLU A 110 -12.57 -17.64 -16.81
N VAL A 111 -12.24 -16.40 -17.22
CA VAL A 111 -12.88 -15.21 -16.66
C VAL A 111 -14.31 -15.14 -17.21
N GLU A 112 -15.27 -15.54 -16.40
CA GLU A 112 -16.68 -15.27 -16.63
C GLU A 112 -17.02 -13.85 -16.16
N GLU A 113 -18.03 -13.22 -16.80
CA GLU A 113 -18.52 -11.94 -16.31
C GLU A 113 -19.01 -12.07 -14.87
N CYS A 114 -18.51 -11.19 -14.01
CA CYS A 114 -19.00 -11.03 -12.65
C CYS A 114 -20.18 -10.04 -12.71
N ASP A 115 -21.30 -10.37 -12.12
CA ASP A 115 -22.40 -9.41 -12.03
C ASP A 115 -22.00 -8.18 -11.18
N ASP A 116 -22.69 -7.07 -11.40
CA ASP A 116 -22.35 -5.79 -10.79
C ASP A 116 -22.42 -5.84 -9.25
N ALA A 117 -23.35 -6.59 -8.67
CA ALA A 117 -23.53 -6.68 -7.23
C ALA A 117 -22.37 -7.47 -6.59
N SER A 118 -22.04 -8.64 -7.13
CA SER A 118 -20.91 -9.45 -6.68
C SER A 118 -19.59 -8.69 -6.87
N SER A 119 -19.41 -8.02 -8.01
CA SER A 119 -18.24 -7.19 -8.29
C SER A 119 -18.07 -6.05 -7.28
N ALA A 120 -19.17 -5.39 -6.92
CA ALA A 120 -19.16 -4.32 -5.90
C ALA A 120 -18.76 -4.86 -4.52
N ILE A 121 -19.33 -6.00 -4.09
CA ILE A 121 -18.98 -6.63 -2.80
C ILE A 121 -17.52 -7.03 -2.76
N ILE A 122 -17.00 -7.69 -3.81
CA ILE A 122 -15.59 -8.09 -3.89
C ILE A 122 -14.69 -6.87 -3.78
N ARG A 123 -14.98 -5.82 -4.54
CA ARG A 123 -14.22 -4.56 -4.54
C ARG A 123 -14.23 -3.90 -3.16
N GLU A 124 -15.42 -3.75 -2.56
CA GLU A 124 -15.60 -3.13 -1.25
C GLU A 124 -14.80 -3.87 -0.16
N ARG A 125 -14.93 -5.19 -0.12
CA ARG A 125 -14.27 -6.04 0.87
C ARG A 125 -12.75 -6.00 0.76
N LEU A 126 -12.21 -6.18 -0.45
CA LEU A 126 -10.76 -6.18 -0.69
C LEU A 126 -10.15 -4.80 -0.47
N MET A 127 -10.79 -3.72 -0.93
CA MET A 127 -10.31 -2.36 -0.71
C MET A 127 -10.46 -1.94 0.76
N GLY A 128 -11.61 -2.22 1.36
CA GLY A 128 -11.86 -1.91 2.76
C GLY A 128 -10.84 -2.55 3.71
N GLN A 129 -10.48 -3.81 3.44
CA GLN A 129 -9.43 -4.51 4.16
C GLN A 129 -8.09 -3.76 4.07
N VAL A 130 -7.68 -3.40 2.85
CA VAL A 130 -6.40 -2.70 2.63
C VAL A 130 -6.40 -1.34 3.30
N PHE A 131 -7.47 -0.55 3.16
CA PHE A 131 -7.55 0.79 3.76
C PHE A 131 -7.57 0.75 5.29
N SER A 132 -8.36 -0.16 5.88
CA SER A 132 -8.44 -0.33 7.32
C SER A 132 -7.07 -0.66 7.93
N VAL A 133 -6.38 -1.66 7.36
CA VAL A 133 -5.08 -2.08 7.88
C VAL A 133 -3.98 -1.07 7.59
N ALA A 134 -4.00 -0.42 6.41
CA ALA A 134 -3.05 0.66 6.09
C ALA A 134 -3.19 1.84 7.07
N ALA A 135 -4.43 2.21 7.42
CA ALA A 135 -4.68 3.25 8.42
C ALA A 135 -4.12 2.87 9.80
N GLN A 136 -4.29 1.61 10.23
CA GLN A 136 -3.72 1.13 11.50
C GLN A 136 -2.18 1.13 11.51
N ILE A 137 -1.54 0.77 10.39
CA ILE A 137 -0.07 0.82 10.26
C ILE A 137 0.45 2.24 10.56
N VAL A 138 -0.22 3.25 10.02
CA VAL A 138 0.13 4.65 10.25
C VAL A 138 -0.19 5.09 11.67
N GLU A 139 -1.36 4.74 12.22
CA GLU A 139 -1.78 5.04 13.59
C GLU A 139 -0.80 4.49 14.64
N GLU A 140 -0.37 3.24 14.47
CA GLU A 140 0.64 2.62 15.34
C GLU A 140 2.04 3.23 15.15
N GLY A 141 2.20 4.15 14.18
CA GLY A 141 3.48 4.76 13.83
C GLY A 141 4.50 3.71 13.39
N ILE A 142 4.06 2.66 12.70
CA ILE A 142 4.97 1.64 12.16
C ILE A 142 5.81 2.25 11.06
N CYS A 143 5.19 2.96 10.14
CA CYS A 143 5.83 3.79 9.13
C CYS A 143 4.87 4.90 8.67
N SER A 144 5.33 5.78 7.79
CA SER A 144 4.49 6.82 7.18
C SER A 144 3.54 6.25 6.11
N MET A 145 2.54 7.02 5.71
CA MET A 145 1.65 6.63 4.61
C MET A 145 2.39 6.52 3.27
N GLU A 146 3.41 7.36 3.05
CA GLU A 146 4.28 7.29 1.88
C GLU A 146 5.02 5.94 1.82
N ASP A 147 5.45 5.44 2.98
CA ASP A 147 6.15 4.16 3.08
C ASP A 147 5.21 2.98 2.91
N VAL A 148 3.94 3.07 3.35
CA VAL A 148 2.90 2.07 3.04
C VAL A 148 2.71 1.99 1.53
N ASP A 149 2.49 3.12 0.87
CA ASP A 149 2.29 3.18 -0.58
C ASP A 149 3.53 2.73 -1.35
N ARG A 150 4.72 3.13 -0.90
CA ARG A 150 6.01 2.67 -1.43
C ARG A 150 6.14 1.16 -1.32
N GLY A 151 5.77 0.60 -0.17
CA GLY A 151 5.78 -0.85 0.07
C GLY A 151 4.89 -1.61 -0.90
N ALA A 152 3.69 -1.13 -1.16
CA ALA A 152 2.79 -1.70 -2.15
C ALA A 152 3.37 -1.62 -3.57
N LYS A 153 3.86 -0.45 -3.97
CA LYS A 153 4.41 -0.22 -5.33
C LYS A 153 5.68 -1.02 -5.60
N VAL A 154 6.61 -1.04 -4.66
CA VAL A 154 7.91 -1.68 -4.85
C VAL A 154 7.87 -3.17 -4.47
N GLY A 155 7.24 -3.50 -3.35
CA GLY A 155 7.18 -4.86 -2.82
C GLY A 155 6.20 -5.76 -3.55
N LEU A 156 5.01 -5.26 -3.87
CA LEU A 156 3.94 -6.02 -4.50
C LEU A 156 3.76 -5.71 -6.00
N ARG A 157 4.51 -4.73 -6.52
CA ARG A 157 4.38 -4.25 -7.91
C ARG A 157 2.98 -3.70 -8.22
N TRP A 158 2.31 -3.15 -7.23
CA TRP A 158 1.07 -2.42 -7.46
C TRP A 158 1.36 -1.14 -8.24
N ALA A 159 0.47 -0.76 -9.14
CA ALA A 159 0.65 0.47 -9.93
C ALA A 159 0.55 1.72 -9.06
N ILE A 160 -0.29 1.67 -8.03
CA ILE A 160 -0.55 2.72 -7.05
C ILE A 160 -0.69 2.11 -5.66
N GLY A 161 -0.36 2.87 -4.62
CA GLY A 161 -0.43 2.41 -3.23
C GLY A 161 -1.81 2.61 -2.59
N PRO A 162 -2.03 2.09 -1.37
CA PRO A 162 -3.32 2.18 -0.67
C PRO A 162 -3.89 3.60 -0.54
N PHE A 163 -3.08 4.57 -0.14
CA PHE A 163 -3.55 5.95 0.04
C PHE A 163 -3.72 6.68 -1.31
N GLU A 164 -2.91 6.36 -2.33
CA GLU A 164 -3.13 6.83 -3.70
C GLU A 164 -4.44 6.24 -4.28
N ILE A 165 -4.80 4.98 -3.95
CA ILE A 165 -6.09 4.38 -4.34
C ILE A 165 -7.23 5.13 -3.66
N ALA A 166 -7.14 5.39 -2.35
CA ALA A 166 -8.15 6.13 -1.60
C ALA A 166 -8.39 7.54 -2.18
N ASN A 167 -7.31 8.27 -2.52
CA ASN A 167 -7.41 9.57 -3.19
C ASN A 167 -8.13 9.48 -4.54
N ARG A 168 -7.91 8.39 -5.25
CA ARG A 168 -8.44 8.21 -6.61
C ARG A 168 -9.93 7.87 -6.63
N ILE A 169 -10.39 7.01 -5.72
CA ILE A 169 -11.80 6.62 -5.66
C ILE A 169 -12.65 7.68 -4.94
N GLY A 170 -12.02 8.52 -4.13
CA GLY A 170 -12.64 9.52 -3.27
C GLY A 170 -12.56 9.12 -1.81
N ILE A 171 -12.24 10.10 -0.97
CA ILE A 171 -11.99 9.87 0.48
C ILE A 171 -13.23 9.34 1.19
N GLU A 172 -14.40 9.86 0.88
CA GLU A 172 -15.67 9.42 1.48
C GLU A 172 -15.94 7.93 1.16
N GLU A 173 -15.74 7.51 -0.09
CA GLU A 173 -15.90 6.12 -0.52
C GLU A 173 -14.87 5.21 0.18
N ALA A 174 -13.61 5.64 0.27
CA ALA A 174 -12.56 4.89 0.95
C ALA A 174 -12.85 4.71 2.45
N ILE A 175 -13.33 5.76 3.13
CA ILE A 175 -13.74 5.70 4.53
C ILE A 175 -14.93 4.74 4.71
N GLY A 176 -15.92 4.79 3.83
CA GLY A 176 -17.06 3.89 3.84
C GLY A 176 -16.63 2.43 3.78
N MET A 177 -15.83 2.07 2.76
CA MET A 177 -15.27 0.72 2.60
C MET A 177 -14.44 0.27 3.81
N ALA A 178 -13.57 1.14 4.31
CA ALA A 178 -12.73 0.84 5.48
C ALA A 178 -13.58 0.64 6.75
N SER A 179 -14.65 1.42 6.93
CA SER A 179 -15.55 1.31 8.08
C SER A 179 -16.32 0.00 8.03
N THR A 180 -16.94 -0.34 6.89
CA THR A 180 -17.63 -1.62 6.67
C THR A 180 -16.72 -2.81 6.99
N TYR A 181 -15.49 -2.78 6.45
CA TYR A 181 -14.53 -3.86 6.72
C TYR A 181 -14.11 -3.90 8.19
N SER A 182 -13.86 -2.75 8.82
CA SER A 182 -13.44 -2.71 10.22
C SER A 182 -14.51 -3.29 11.16
N GLU A 183 -15.79 -3.00 10.91
CA GLU A 183 -16.91 -3.62 11.65
C GLU A 183 -16.94 -5.15 11.44
N LEU A 184 -16.75 -5.61 10.19
CA LEU A 184 -16.73 -7.02 9.84
C LEU A 184 -15.56 -7.79 10.49
N ALA A 185 -14.41 -7.14 10.66
CA ALA A 185 -13.19 -7.73 11.19
C ALA A 185 -12.99 -7.48 12.71
N ASP A 186 -13.94 -6.82 13.37
CA ASP A 186 -13.82 -6.37 14.77
C ASP A 186 -12.53 -5.54 15.00
N LEU A 187 -12.27 -4.60 14.07
CA LEU A 187 -11.13 -3.70 14.09
C LEU A 187 -11.57 -2.27 14.39
N GLU A 188 -10.76 -1.54 15.12
CA GLU A 188 -10.98 -0.10 15.29
C GLU A 188 -10.36 0.66 14.12
N LEU A 189 -11.18 1.33 13.31
CA LEU A 189 -10.69 2.24 12.29
C LEU A 189 -10.22 3.55 12.94
N PRO A 190 -8.96 3.99 12.71
CA PRO A 190 -8.40 5.19 13.33
C PRO A 190 -9.22 6.46 13.04
N MET A 191 -9.36 7.30 14.08
CA MET A 191 -10.16 8.53 13.97
C MET A 191 -9.63 9.51 12.94
N TRP A 192 -8.31 9.62 12.78
CA TRP A 192 -7.71 10.50 11.77
C TRP A 192 -8.11 10.09 10.35
N PHE A 193 -8.27 8.78 10.10
CA PHE A 193 -8.74 8.27 8.80
C PHE A 193 -10.25 8.53 8.63
N LYS A 194 -11.06 8.27 9.67
CA LYS A 194 -12.51 8.54 9.66
C LYS A 194 -12.87 10.00 9.45
N GLN A 195 -12.03 10.92 9.92
CA GLN A 195 -12.26 12.36 9.86
C GLN A 195 -11.61 13.02 8.66
N GLN A 196 -10.96 12.25 7.78
CA GLN A 196 -10.34 12.78 6.58
C GLN A 196 -11.40 13.33 5.61
N VAL A 197 -11.24 14.58 5.18
CA VAL A 197 -12.18 15.26 4.28
C VAL A 197 -11.57 15.50 2.91
N HIS A 198 -10.28 15.75 2.86
CA HIS A 198 -9.54 16.05 1.65
C HIS A 198 -8.67 14.86 1.23
N ALA A 199 -8.17 14.88 -0.01
CA ALA A 199 -7.19 13.91 -0.45
C ALA A 199 -5.97 13.87 0.47
N PHE A 200 -5.38 12.69 0.67
CA PHE A 200 -4.13 12.55 1.40
C PHE A 200 -3.01 13.27 0.66
N GLU A 201 -2.29 14.12 1.38
CA GLU A 201 -1.14 14.84 0.87
C GLU A 201 0.14 14.07 1.22
N PHE A 202 0.92 13.72 0.20
CA PHE A 202 2.17 13.00 0.38
C PHE A 202 3.34 13.97 0.57
N SER A 203 4.22 13.67 1.53
CA SER A 203 5.47 14.38 1.72
C SER A 203 6.61 13.68 0.97
N TYR A 204 7.25 14.40 0.07
CA TYR A 204 8.39 13.90 -0.71
C TYR A 204 9.70 14.60 -0.40
N VAL A 205 9.73 15.44 0.63
CA VAL A 205 10.92 16.19 1.05
C VAL A 205 11.14 16.00 2.55
N ASP A 206 12.23 15.35 2.90
CA ASP A 206 12.69 15.23 4.28
C ASP A 206 13.76 16.30 4.56
N VAL A 207 13.77 16.85 5.77
CA VAL A 207 14.75 17.85 6.19
C VAL A 207 15.35 17.45 7.53
N ASP A 208 16.66 17.42 7.57
CA ASP A 208 17.44 17.29 8.80
C ASP A 208 18.37 18.50 8.94
N VAL A 209 18.44 19.09 10.12
CA VAL A 209 19.32 20.23 10.39
C VAL A 209 20.23 19.91 11.55
N SER A 210 21.53 19.87 11.29
CA SER A 210 22.55 19.59 12.28
C SER A 210 23.76 20.49 12.06
N GLU A 211 24.27 21.11 13.12
CA GLU A 211 25.49 21.92 13.11
C GLU A 211 25.54 23.01 12.03
N GLY A 212 24.40 23.64 11.75
CA GLY A 212 24.28 24.69 10.72
C GLY A 212 24.18 24.17 9.28
N ILE A 213 24.12 22.86 9.08
CA ILE A 213 23.92 22.21 7.79
C ILE A 213 22.49 21.67 7.72
N ALA A 214 21.72 22.09 6.73
CA ALA A 214 20.42 21.51 6.41
C ALA A 214 20.58 20.48 5.29
N THR A 215 20.28 19.23 5.58
CA THR A 215 20.21 18.17 4.56
C THR A 215 18.74 18.05 4.09
N VAL A 216 18.50 18.41 2.84
CA VAL A 216 17.20 18.33 2.19
C VAL A 216 17.19 17.12 1.25
N ARG A 217 16.41 16.12 1.58
CA ARG A 217 16.35 14.86 0.85
C ARG A 217 15.05 14.74 0.08
N MET A 218 15.14 14.62 -1.23
CA MET A 218 14.02 14.20 -2.06
C MET A 218 13.77 12.71 -1.86
N ASN A 219 12.60 12.35 -1.36
CA ASN A 219 12.28 10.98 -0.91
C ASN A 219 11.13 10.36 -1.71
N ARG A 220 11.37 10.15 -3.00
CA ARG A 220 10.48 9.45 -3.94
C ARG A 220 11.27 8.40 -4.75
N PRO A 221 11.98 7.47 -4.07
CA PRO A 221 12.92 6.54 -4.73
C PRO A 221 12.23 5.54 -5.66
N GLU A 222 10.96 5.22 -5.46
CA GLU A 222 10.15 4.38 -6.35
C GLU A 222 9.97 4.98 -7.75
N ALA A 223 10.04 6.30 -7.87
CA ALA A 223 10.02 7.04 -9.12
C ALA A 223 11.39 7.68 -9.45
N MET A 224 12.48 7.19 -8.84
CA MET A 224 13.84 7.73 -9.02
C MET A 224 13.91 9.26 -8.78
N ASN A 225 13.12 9.76 -7.85
CA ASN A 225 12.98 11.18 -7.51
C ASN A 225 12.63 12.08 -8.72
N ALA A 226 11.88 11.54 -9.70
CA ALA A 226 11.41 12.31 -10.83
C ALA A 226 10.53 13.47 -10.36
N LEU A 227 10.78 14.66 -10.91
CA LEU A 227 10.13 15.91 -10.52
C LEU A 227 8.68 15.93 -10.99
N ASN A 228 7.75 15.89 -10.04
CA ASN A 228 6.35 16.22 -10.24
C ASN A 228 6.04 17.56 -9.54
N VAL A 229 4.84 18.08 -9.73
CA VAL A 229 4.45 19.39 -9.16
C VAL A 229 4.54 19.38 -7.64
N THR A 230 4.09 18.32 -6.98
CA THR A 230 4.11 18.22 -5.52
C THR A 230 5.54 18.30 -4.98
N LEU A 231 6.47 17.50 -5.53
CA LEU A 231 7.87 17.50 -5.11
C LEU A 231 8.53 18.88 -5.35
N VAL A 232 8.28 19.50 -6.52
CA VAL A 232 8.85 20.82 -6.85
C VAL A 232 8.33 21.88 -5.90
N ASN A 233 7.03 21.92 -5.62
CA ASN A 233 6.44 22.89 -4.70
C ASN A 233 6.99 22.68 -3.26
N GLN A 234 7.00 21.46 -2.77
CA GLN A 234 7.54 21.15 -1.44
C GLN A 234 9.02 21.50 -1.32
N LEU A 235 9.81 21.24 -2.37
CA LEU A 235 11.22 21.61 -2.39
C LEU A 235 11.39 23.13 -2.36
N GLY A 236 10.60 23.88 -3.15
CA GLY A 236 10.61 25.33 -3.14
C GLY A 236 10.28 25.92 -1.77
N GLU A 237 9.15 25.49 -1.18
CA GLU A 237 8.74 25.92 0.16
C GLU A 237 9.78 25.58 1.24
N CYS A 238 10.39 24.39 1.14
CA CYS A 238 11.44 23.96 2.04
C CYS A 238 12.67 24.87 1.94
N LEU A 239 13.14 25.14 0.74
CA LEU A 239 14.30 26.01 0.51
C LEU A 239 14.05 27.45 0.97
N ASP A 240 12.86 27.99 0.73
CA ASP A 240 12.47 29.33 1.19
C ASP A 240 12.47 29.43 2.72
N LYS A 241 11.93 28.41 3.40
CA LYS A 241 11.96 28.31 4.87
C LYS A 241 13.39 28.22 5.41
N LEU A 242 14.26 27.43 4.79
CA LEU A 242 15.65 27.25 5.23
C LEU A 242 16.49 28.50 4.97
N ASN A 243 16.27 29.21 3.86
CA ASN A 243 16.97 30.47 3.55
C ASN A 243 16.66 31.59 4.55
N SER A 244 15.51 31.52 5.23
CA SER A 244 15.12 32.50 6.24
C SER A 244 15.66 32.18 7.65
N ARG A 245 16.34 31.03 7.84
CA ARG A 245 16.87 30.58 9.13
C ARG A 245 18.30 31.09 9.36
N GLU A 246 18.52 31.77 10.47
CA GLU A 246 19.85 32.28 10.86
C GLU A 246 20.80 31.15 11.32
N ASP A 247 20.26 30.02 11.78
CA ASP A 247 21.02 28.87 12.24
C ASP A 247 21.43 27.90 11.12
N VAL A 248 21.09 28.20 9.86
CA VAL A 248 21.47 27.40 8.68
C VAL A 248 22.45 28.18 7.82
N SER A 249 23.66 27.66 7.66
CA SER A 249 24.71 28.25 6.83
C SER A 249 24.91 27.53 5.49
N THR A 250 24.48 26.28 5.42
CA THR A 250 24.69 25.42 4.23
C THR A 250 23.47 24.54 4.02
N ILE A 251 23.04 24.42 2.76
CA ILE A 251 21.97 23.49 2.35
C ILE A 251 22.58 22.42 1.44
N VAL A 252 22.40 21.16 1.80
CA VAL A 252 22.80 20.00 1.01
C VAL A 252 21.56 19.36 0.43
N LEU A 253 21.50 19.22 -0.90
CA LEU A 253 20.41 18.52 -1.58
C LEU A 253 20.84 17.08 -1.89
N GLU A 254 20.01 16.12 -1.52
CA GLU A 254 20.25 14.72 -1.85
C GLU A 254 18.98 14.02 -2.33
N GLY A 255 19.13 12.87 -2.99
CA GLY A 255 18.03 12.01 -3.42
C GLY A 255 18.06 10.68 -2.67
N ALA A 256 16.92 10.23 -2.17
CA ALA A 256 16.79 8.89 -1.63
C ALA A 256 16.93 7.83 -2.73
N GLY A 257 17.57 6.69 -2.41
CA GLY A 257 17.71 5.58 -3.33
C GLY A 257 18.86 5.75 -4.32
N LYS A 258 18.64 5.33 -5.58
CA LYS A 258 19.69 5.21 -6.60
C LYS A 258 19.97 6.47 -7.40
N ALA A 259 19.04 7.38 -7.45
CA ALA A 259 19.10 8.58 -8.27
C ALA A 259 18.97 9.83 -7.42
N PHE A 260 19.74 10.85 -7.74
CA PHE A 260 19.48 12.19 -7.22
C PHE A 260 18.15 12.70 -7.75
N VAL A 261 18.01 12.84 -9.06
CA VAL A 261 16.79 13.19 -9.80
C VAL A 261 16.88 12.55 -11.18
N ALA A 262 15.89 11.77 -11.59
CA ALA A 262 15.89 11.14 -12.92
C ALA A 262 15.35 12.03 -14.06
N GLY A 263 14.92 13.25 -13.74
CA GLY A 263 14.31 14.19 -14.68
C GLY A 263 12.87 14.52 -14.32
N ALA A 264 12.09 15.03 -15.27
CA ALA A 264 10.67 15.32 -15.07
C ALA A 264 9.82 14.04 -15.08
N ASP A 265 8.76 14.02 -14.27
CA ASP A 265 7.81 12.90 -14.23
C ASP A 265 6.92 12.94 -15.49
N VAL A 266 7.26 12.09 -16.47
CA VAL A 266 6.56 12.03 -17.76
C VAL A 266 5.08 11.65 -17.59
N LYS A 267 4.72 10.87 -16.57
CA LYS A 267 3.32 10.53 -16.30
C LYS A 267 2.47 11.77 -16.02
N PHE A 268 3.02 12.73 -15.30
CA PHE A 268 2.35 14.00 -15.02
C PHE A 268 2.00 14.75 -16.31
N PHE A 269 2.90 14.80 -17.29
CA PHE A 269 2.64 15.47 -18.56
C PHE A 269 1.59 14.74 -19.40
N VAL A 270 1.62 13.41 -19.40
CA VAL A 270 0.63 12.60 -20.14
C VAL A 270 -0.77 12.74 -19.54
N ASP A 271 -0.87 12.74 -18.22
CA ASP A 271 -2.18 12.89 -17.54
C ASP A 271 -2.77 14.28 -17.75
N LYS A 272 -1.93 15.33 -17.77
CA LYS A 272 -2.36 16.70 -18.06
C LYS A 272 -2.82 16.88 -19.51
N LEU A 273 -2.10 16.28 -20.48
CA LEU A 273 -2.45 16.32 -21.89
C LEU A 273 -3.75 15.51 -22.24
N ARG A 274 -4.19 14.62 -21.34
CA ARG A 274 -5.44 13.87 -21.48
C ARG A 274 -6.64 14.53 -20.79
N ALA A 275 -6.37 15.51 -19.92
CA ALA A 275 -7.40 16.24 -19.18
C ALA A 275 -7.85 17.53 -19.91
N ASP A 276 -7.07 18.00 -20.89
CA ASP A 276 -7.41 19.06 -21.87
C ASP A 276 -7.98 18.41 -23.15
#